data_ba5f995878ca19b7bb79dc79b6fed08d
#
_entry.id   ba5f995878ca19b7bb79dc79b6fed08d
#
_cell.length_a   1.000
_cell.length_b   1.000
_cell.length_c   1.000
_cell.angle_alpha   90.00
_cell.angle_beta   90.00
_cell.angle_gamma   90.00
#
_symmetry.space_group_name_H-M   'P 1'
#
loop_
_entity.id
_entity.type
_entity.pdbx_description
1 polymer ?
#
loop_
_entity_poly.entity_id
_entity_poly.type
_entity_poly.pdbx_seq_one_letter_code
_entity_poly.pdbx_strand_id
1 'polypeptide(L)'
;MIFVTVGTHEQQFDRLVRAVDELRRSKLIVEPVYIQTGYSAYAPECCEHSRFLSFEEMSRKMLEADVVVTHGGPSSFIEAMAAGKVPVVVPRRGDLGEHVNDHQVDFVRAVAERQGGIVPVYDVVELPVAIERARKLSDGVGFESHNAIFCDALRQLIERI
;
A
#
# COMPACT_ATOMS: atom_id res chain seq x y z
N MET A 1 -1.40 -11.42 -9.06
CA MET A 1 -2.49 -10.85 -8.20
C MET A 1 -2.00 -9.55 -7.55
N ILE A 2 -2.87 -8.55 -7.45
CA ILE A 2 -2.62 -7.33 -6.67
C ILE A 2 -3.29 -7.48 -5.30
N PHE A 3 -2.55 -7.20 -4.24
CA PHE A 3 -3.09 -7.13 -2.88
C PHE A 3 -3.16 -5.67 -2.42
N VAL A 4 -4.31 -5.26 -1.90
CA VAL A 4 -4.57 -3.90 -1.41
C VAL A 4 -4.95 -3.95 0.06
N THR A 5 -4.30 -3.14 0.90
CA THR A 5 -4.66 -3.00 2.31
C THR A 5 -4.84 -1.55 2.72
N VAL A 6 -5.96 -1.25 3.34
CA VAL A 6 -6.25 0.08 3.91
C VAL A 6 -5.89 0.19 5.39
N GLY A 7 -5.42 -0.91 5.99
CA GLY A 7 -5.11 -0.98 7.41
C GLY A 7 -6.35 -1.12 8.30
N THR A 8 -6.15 -0.91 9.61
CA THR A 8 -7.18 -1.10 10.64
C THR A 8 -7.60 0.21 11.31
N HIS A 9 -7.23 1.35 10.76
CA HIS A 9 -7.62 2.66 11.28
C HIS A 9 -9.14 2.86 11.14
N GLU A 10 -9.77 3.45 12.15
CA GLU A 10 -11.23 3.56 12.28
C GLU A 10 -11.90 4.41 11.20
N GLN A 11 -11.16 5.35 10.59
CA GLN A 11 -11.70 6.18 9.52
C GLN A 11 -11.69 5.43 8.18
N GLN A 12 -12.67 5.78 7.34
CA GLN A 12 -12.84 5.20 6.01
C GLN A 12 -11.65 5.51 5.08
N PHE A 13 -11.46 4.67 4.07
CA PHE A 13 -10.54 4.93 2.96
C PHE A 13 -11.19 4.58 1.62
N ASP A 14 -12.43 5.04 1.45
CA ASP A 14 -13.26 4.73 0.29
C ASP A 14 -12.62 5.19 -1.02
N ARG A 15 -11.86 6.28 -1.01
CA ARG A 15 -11.15 6.80 -2.17
C ARG A 15 -10.25 5.75 -2.81
N LEU A 16 -9.44 5.05 -2.01
CA LEU A 16 -8.55 4.01 -2.50
C LEU A 16 -9.33 2.77 -2.94
N VAL A 17 -10.27 2.31 -2.13
CA VAL A 17 -11.06 1.10 -2.41
C VAL A 17 -11.88 1.27 -3.71
N ARG A 18 -12.55 2.42 -3.89
CA ARG A 18 -13.29 2.74 -5.12
C ARG A 18 -12.39 2.83 -6.33
N ALA A 19 -11.25 3.51 -6.21
CA ALA A 19 -10.33 3.66 -7.33
C ALA A 19 -9.85 2.30 -7.85
N VAL A 20 -9.46 1.40 -6.96
CA VAL A 20 -9.02 0.06 -7.34
C VAL A 20 -10.14 -0.77 -7.97
N ASP A 21 -11.35 -0.73 -7.38
CA ASP A 21 -12.51 -1.45 -7.92
C ASP A 21 -12.89 -0.95 -9.32
N GLU A 22 -12.82 0.37 -9.54
CA GLU A 22 -13.08 0.96 -10.87
C GLU A 22 -12.01 0.60 -11.90
N LEU A 23 -10.74 0.54 -11.51
CA LEU A 23 -9.66 0.07 -12.38
C LEU A 23 -9.87 -1.39 -12.80
N ARG A 24 -10.42 -2.21 -11.91
CA ARG A 24 -10.78 -3.60 -12.21
C ARG A 24 -12.01 -3.67 -13.12
N ARG A 25 -13.03 -2.85 -12.84
CA ARG A 25 -14.27 -2.75 -13.65
C ARG A 25 -13.98 -2.31 -15.07
N SER A 26 -13.16 -1.29 -15.25
CA SER A 26 -12.76 -0.75 -16.55
C SER A 26 -11.73 -1.61 -17.31
N LYS A 27 -11.27 -2.71 -16.70
CA LYS A 27 -10.23 -3.61 -17.23
C LYS A 27 -8.86 -2.94 -17.46
N LEU A 28 -8.59 -1.82 -16.80
CA LEU A 28 -7.25 -1.25 -16.71
C LEU A 28 -6.34 -2.13 -15.85
N ILE A 29 -6.92 -2.86 -14.89
CA ILE A 29 -6.30 -3.98 -14.19
C ILE A 29 -7.04 -5.25 -14.61
N VAL A 30 -6.34 -6.21 -15.23
CA VAL A 30 -6.93 -7.47 -15.72
C VAL A 30 -6.67 -8.65 -14.78
N GLU A 31 -5.66 -8.58 -13.94
CA GLU A 31 -5.31 -9.60 -12.97
C GLU A 31 -6.25 -9.58 -11.74
N PRO A 32 -6.33 -10.69 -10.99
CA PRO A 32 -7.09 -10.74 -9.76
C PRO A 32 -6.61 -9.69 -8.76
N VAL A 33 -7.57 -9.06 -8.08
CA VAL A 33 -7.33 -8.09 -7.01
C VAL A 33 -8.02 -8.56 -5.75
N TYR A 34 -7.31 -8.51 -4.63
CA TYR A 34 -7.87 -8.75 -3.31
C TYR A 34 -7.69 -7.53 -2.42
N ILE A 35 -8.76 -7.06 -1.79
CA ILE A 35 -8.78 -5.83 -0.97
C ILE A 35 -9.12 -6.16 0.49
N GLN A 36 -8.25 -5.79 1.42
CA GLN A 36 -8.61 -5.66 2.82
C GLN A 36 -9.17 -4.26 3.02
N THR A 37 -10.50 -4.15 3.28
CA THR A 37 -11.25 -2.89 3.21
C THR A 37 -11.33 -2.12 4.54
N GLY A 38 -10.98 -2.74 5.67
CA GLY A 38 -10.98 -2.10 6.98
C GLY A 38 -12.33 -1.49 7.35
N TYR A 39 -12.32 -0.21 7.70
CA TYR A 39 -13.50 0.57 8.04
C TYR A 39 -14.09 1.36 6.85
N SER A 40 -13.68 1.05 5.62
CA SER A 40 -14.29 1.64 4.42
C SER A 40 -15.77 1.27 4.34
N ALA A 41 -16.60 2.22 3.95
CA ALA A 41 -18.04 2.03 3.77
C ALA A 41 -18.38 1.44 2.39
N TYR A 42 -17.51 1.68 1.42
CA TYR A 42 -17.66 1.14 0.07
C TYR A 42 -17.33 -0.36 0.03
N ALA A 43 -18.24 -1.16 -0.51
CA ALA A 43 -18.03 -2.57 -0.79
C ALA A 43 -17.63 -2.76 -2.26
N PRO A 44 -16.43 -3.30 -2.58
CA PRO A 44 -16.04 -3.59 -3.96
C PRO A 44 -16.97 -4.59 -4.64
N GLU A 45 -17.26 -4.36 -5.93
CA GLU A 45 -18.10 -5.25 -6.76
C GLU A 45 -17.28 -6.10 -7.73
N CYS A 46 -16.10 -5.61 -8.12
CA CYS A 46 -15.24 -6.24 -9.12
C CYS A 46 -13.97 -6.88 -8.54
N CYS A 47 -13.76 -6.73 -7.23
CA CYS A 47 -12.60 -7.27 -6.50
C CYS A 47 -13.04 -8.18 -5.36
N GLU A 48 -12.29 -9.27 -5.15
CA GLU A 48 -12.43 -10.04 -3.91
C GLU A 48 -12.01 -9.18 -2.72
N HIS A 49 -12.72 -9.30 -1.61
CA HIS A 49 -12.41 -8.50 -0.44
C HIS A 49 -12.80 -9.16 0.88
N SER A 50 -12.15 -8.71 1.95
CA SER A 50 -12.53 -8.95 3.34
C SER A 50 -12.34 -7.67 4.13
N ARG A 51 -13.14 -7.50 5.16
CA ARG A 51 -13.03 -6.33 6.03
C ARG A 51 -11.72 -6.33 6.80
N PHE A 52 -11.41 -7.43 7.45
CA PHE A 52 -10.17 -7.65 8.18
C PHE A 52 -9.59 -9.02 7.85
N LEU A 53 -8.29 -9.14 7.99
CA LEU A 53 -7.53 -10.38 7.85
C LEU A 53 -6.75 -10.63 9.15
N SER A 54 -6.51 -11.89 9.47
CA SER A 54 -5.54 -12.24 10.50
C SER A 54 -4.13 -11.85 10.07
N PHE A 55 -3.21 -11.78 11.01
CA PHE A 55 -1.79 -11.50 10.71
C PHE A 55 -1.22 -12.52 9.70
N GLU A 56 -1.52 -13.80 9.88
CA GLU A 56 -1.06 -14.88 8.99
C GLU A 56 -1.62 -14.74 7.57
N GLU A 57 -2.91 -14.39 7.44
CA GLU A 57 -3.54 -14.15 6.13
C GLU A 57 -2.97 -12.91 5.45
N MET A 58 -2.73 -11.84 6.22
CA MET A 58 -2.12 -10.61 5.71
C MET A 58 -0.73 -10.89 5.14
N SER A 59 0.14 -11.53 5.92
CA SER A 59 1.49 -11.88 5.50
C SER A 59 1.50 -12.82 4.29
N ARG A 60 0.61 -13.81 4.27
CA ARG A 60 0.46 -14.70 3.11
C ARG A 60 0.04 -13.94 1.85
N LYS A 61 -0.96 -13.05 1.95
CA LYS A 61 -1.42 -12.23 0.81
C LYS A 61 -0.31 -11.31 0.28
N MET A 62 0.49 -10.73 1.15
CA MET A 62 1.62 -9.90 0.76
C MET A 62 2.71 -10.71 0.03
N LEU A 63 3.00 -11.92 0.49
CA LEU A 63 3.97 -12.81 -0.16
C LEU A 63 3.49 -13.28 -1.54
N GLU A 64 2.23 -13.69 -1.66
CA GLU A 64 1.62 -14.20 -2.90
C GLU A 64 1.38 -13.11 -3.95
N ALA A 65 1.26 -11.85 -3.55
CA ALA A 65 0.99 -10.75 -4.46
C ALA A 65 2.18 -10.43 -5.37
N ASP A 66 1.91 -10.06 -6.62
CA ASP A 66 2.91 -9.49 -7.53
C ASP A 66 3.15 -8.01 -7.21
N VAL A 67 2.08 -7.31 -6.82
CA VAL A 67 2.11 -5.91 -6.38
C VAL A 67 1.29 -5.76 -5.11
N VAL A 68 1.82 -4.99 -4.16
CA VAL A 68 1.13 -4.61 -2.93
C VAL A 68 0.84 -3.12 -2.94
N VAL A 69 -0.41 -2.76 -2.69
CA VAL A 69 -0.87 -1.37 -2.51
C VAL A 69 -1.24 -1.19 -1.04
N THR A 70 -0.65 -0.21 -0.37
CA THR A 70 -0.88 0.05 1.06
C THR A 70 -1.32 1.48 1.32
N HIS A 71 -1.95 1.71 2.46
CA HIS A 71 -2.05 3.05 3.03
C HIS A 71 -0.68 3.54 3.53
N GLY A 72 -0.58 4.82 3.92
CA GLY A 72 0.69 5.45 4.36
C GLY A 72 1.13 5.09 5.78
N GLY A 73 0.53 4.08 6.42
CA GLY A 73 0.96 3.60 7.73
C GLY A 73 2.24 2.77 7.64
N PRO A 74 3.28 3.08 8.47
CA PRO A 74 4.59 2.47 8.35
C PRO A 74 4.59 0.94 8.39
N SER A 75 3.84 0.35 9.31
CA SER A 75 3.81 -1.11 9.51
C SER A 75 3.42 -1.86 8.22
N SER A 76 2.42 -1.38 7.49
CA SER A 76 1.92 -2.07 6.31
C SER A 76 2.89 -2.07 5.14
N PHE A 77 3.51 -0.94 4.84
CA PHE A 77 4.46 -0.92 3.72
C PHE A 77 5.82 -1.51 4.09
N ILE A 78 6.24 -1.46 5.37
CA ILE A 78 7.43 -2.18 5.83
C ILE A 78 7.23 -3.69 5.70
N GLU A 79 6.06 -4.20 6.08
CA GLU A 79 5.74 -5.62 5.93
C GLU A 79 5.76 -6.04 4.44
N ALA A 80 5.21 -5.22 3.55
CA ALA A 80 5.29 -5.46 2.11
C ALA A 80 6.75 -5.48 1.60
N MET A 81 7.58 -4.57 2.08
CA MET A 81 9.00 -4.55 1.75
C MET A 81 9.75 -5.76 2.31
N ALA A 82 9.42 -6.19 3.52
CA ALA A 82 9.97 -7.42 4.12
C ALA A 82 9.55 -8.68 3.33
N ALA A 83 8.37 -8.66 2.70
CA ALA A 83 7.90 -9.69 1.78
C ALA A 83 8.54 -9.60 0.39
N GLY A 84 9.48 -8.70 0.21
CA GLY A 84 10.22 -8.59 -1.04
C GLY A 84 9.56 -7.73 -2.12
N LYS A 85 8.63 -6.87 -1.78
CA LYS A 85 7.91 -6.03 -2.75
C LYS A 85 8.37 -4.57 -2.66
N VAL A 86 8.23 -3.87 -3.77
CA VAL A 86 8.24 -2.39 -3.77
C VAL A 86 6.77 -1.96 -3.71
N PRO A 87 6.26 -1.54 -2.53
CA PRO A 87 4.84 -1.24 -2.40
C PRO A 87 4.47 0.09 -3.07
N VAL A 88 3.25 0.14 -3.61
CA VAL A 88 2.56 1.38 -3.92
C VAL A 88 1.96 1.91 -2.62
N VAL A 89 2.30 3.12 -2.23
CA VAL A 89 1.87 3.70 -0.96
C VAL A 89 0.96 4.91 -1.20
N VAL A 90 -0.28 4.79 -0.78
CA VAL A 90 -1.32 5.83 -0.91
C VAL A 90 -1.60 6.39 0.49
N PRO A 91 -1.09 7.57 0.84
CA PRO A 91 -1.33 8.14 2.18
C PRO A 91 -2.78 8.56 2.34
N ARG A 92 -3.31 8.35 3.55
CA ARG A 92 -4.59 8.90 3.99
C ARG A 92 -4.45 10.41 4.16
N ARG A 93 -5.53 11.15 3.86
CA ARG A 93 -5.57 12.62 3.90
C ARG A 93 -6.58 13.10 4.93
N GLY A 94 -6.17 14.06 5.76
CA GLY A 94 -7.02 14.66 6.78
C GLY A 94 -8.18 15.47 6.18
N ASP A 95 -7.92 16.22 5.12
CA ASP A 95 -8.93 17.03 4.42
C ASP A 95 -10.06 16.21 3.75
N LEU A 96 -9.83 14.91 3.55
CA LEU A 96 -10.82 13.96 3.02
C LEU A 96 -11.48 13.10 4.10
N GLY A 97 -11.23 13.39 5.38
CA GLY A 97 -11.77 12.62 6.50
C GLY A 97 -11.25 11.18 6.58
N GLU A 98 -10.09 10.90 5.98
CA GLU A 98 -9.46 9.58 5.95
C GLU A 98 -8.51 9.37 7.15
N HIS A 99 -8.10 10.47 7.79
CA HIS A 99 -7.24 10.49 8.97
C HIS A 99 -7.51 11.77 9.78
N VAL A 100 -7.05 11.80 11.03
CA VAL A 100 -7.18 12.98 11.90
C VAL A 100 -6.28 14.15 11.49
N ASN A 101 -5.24 13.88 10.68
CA ASN A 101 -4.24 14.83 10.19
C ASN A 101 -3.54 14.31 8.94
N ASP A 102 -2.56 15.04 8.42
CA ASP A 102 -1.80 14.69 7.21
C ASP A 102 -0.45 14.01 7.50
N HIS A 103 -0.23 13.48 8.70
CA HIS A 103 1.03 12.82 9.06
C HIS A 103 1.43 11.69 8.10
N GLN A 104 0.46 10.94 7.54
CA GLN A 104 0.79 9.92 6.54
C GLN A 104 1.33 10.52 5.25
N VAL A 105 0.81 11.67 4.82
CA VAL A 105 1.29 12.38 3.62
C VAL A 105 2.73 12.82 3.82
N ASP A 106 3.02 13.49 4.94
CA ASP A 106 4.35 13.99 5.25
C ASP A 106 5.36 12.84 5.43
N PHE A 107 4.95 11.79 6.10
CA PHE A 107 5.80 10.61 6.32
C PHE A 107 6.13 9.89 5.01
N VAL A 108 5.14 9.62 4.16
CA VAL A 108 5.35 8.97 2.86
C VAL A 108 6.25 9.83 1.95
N ARG A 109 6.09 11.16 1.97
CA ARG A 109 6.98 12.07 1.24
C ARG A 109 8.42 11.96 1.72
N ALA A 110 8.62 12.01 3.03
CA ALA A 110 9.96 11.90 3.62
C ALA A 110 10.66 10.57 3.30
N VAL A 111 9.91 9.46 3.32
CA VAL A 111 10.43 8.12 2.97
C VAL A 111 10.80 8.08 1.49
N ALA A 112 9.92 8.54 0.61
CA ALA A 112 10.15 8.52 -0.84
C ALA A 112 11.39 9.34 -1.24
N GLU A 113 11.58 10.51 -0.62
CA GLU A 113 12.70 11.42 -0.91
C GLU A 113 14.05 10.91 -0.36
N ARG A 114 14.06 10.32 0.83
CA ARG A 114 15.30 9.99 1.54
C ARG A 114 15.79 8.57 1.29
N GLN A 115 14.90 7.62 1.14
CA GLN A 115 15.24 6.20 1.17
C GLN A 115 14.83 5.45 -0.10
N GLY A 116 13.79 5.92 -0.79
CA GLY A 116 13.21 5.17 -1.91
C GLY A 116 12.54 3.87 -1.46
N GLY A 117 12.49 2.88 -2.33
CA GLY A 117 11.94 1.55 -2.03
C GLY A 117 10.42 1.50 -1.96
N ILE A 118 9.73 2.61 -2.19
CA ILE A 118 8.28 2.71 -2.30
C ILE A 118 7.89 3.50 -3.56
N VAL A 119 6.67 3.33 -4.04
CA VAL A 119 6.06 4.16 -5.09
C VAL A 119 4.93 4.98 -4.45
N PRO A 120 5.16 6.26 -4.10
CA PRO A 120 4.14 7.09 -3.49
C PRO A 120 3.07 7.48 -4.52
N VAL A 121 1.81 7.51 -4.10
CA VAL A 121 0.66 7.96 -4.89
C VAL A 121 -0.17 8.91 -4.05
N TYR A 122 -0.21 10.17 -4.41
CA TYR A 122 -0.99 11.20 -3.70
C TYR A 122 -2.36 11.40 -4.35
N ASP A 123 -2.45 11.20 -5.67
CA ASP A 123 -3.71 11.17 -6.40
C ASP A 123 -3.97 9.76 -6.97
N VAL A 124 -5.13 9.19 -6.66
CA VAL A 124 -5.49 7.83 -7.08
C VAL A 124 -5.58 7.65 -8.59
N VAL A 125 -5.65 8.73 -9.36
CA VAL A 125 -5.59 8.68 -10.83
C VAL A 125 -4.24 8.14 -11.33
N GLU A 126 -3.19 8.25 -10.52
CA GLU A 126 -1.84 7.75 -10.82
C GLU A 126 -1.66 6.25 -10.54
N LEU A 127 -2.64 5.59 -9.90
CA LEU A 127 -2.55 4.18 -9.50
C LEU A 127 -2.14 3.23 -10.65
N PRO A 128 -2.69 3.30 -11.87
CA PRO A 128 -2.31 2.37 -12.93
C PRO A 128 -0.82 2.44 -13.25
N VAL A 129 -0.29 3.65 -13.38
CA VAL A 129 1.14 3.87 -13.68
C VAL A 129 2.03 3.46 -12.50
N ALA A 130 1.58 3.74 -11.28
CA ALA A 130 2.29 3.39 -10.06
C ALA A 130 2.38 1.86 -9.86
N ILE A 131 1.31 1.14 -10.13
CA ILE A 131 1.26 -0.33 -10.07
C ILE A 131 2.27 -0.95 -11.04
N GLU A 132 2.29 -0.49 -12.30
CA GLU A 132 3.25 -0.97 -13.29
C GLU A 132 4.70 -0.61 -12.92
N ARG A 133 4.91 0.57 -12.35
CA ARG A 133 6.23 0.97 -11.85
C ARG A 133 6.69 0.09 -10.69
N ALA A 134 5.82 -0.16 -9.73
CA ALA A 134 6.13 -1.02 -8.58
C ALA A 134 6.47 -2.45 -9.01
N ARG A 135 5.75 -3.01 -9.97
CA ARG A 135 6.02 -4.32 -10.57
C ARG A 135 7.44 -4.39 -11.15
N LYS A 136 7.78 -3.45 -12.02
CA LYS A 136 9.10 -3.40 -12.66
C LYS A 136 10.23 -3.24 -11.66
N LEU A 137 10.01 -2.45 -10.61
CA LEU A 137 11.00 -2.26 -9.55
C LEU A 137 11.18 -3.53 -8.71
N SER A 138 10.10 -4.25 -8.41
CA SER A 138 10.17 -5.52 -7.68
C SER A 138 10.90 -6.61 -8.47
N ASP A 139 10.71 -6.69 -9.78
CA ASP A 139 11.38 -7.65 -10.67
C ASP A 139 12.89 -7.38 -10.81
N GLY A 140 13.32 -6.11 -10.66
CA GLY A 140 14.71 -5.66 -10.83
C GLY A 140 15.55 -5.67 -9.54
N VAL A 141 14.94 -5.86 -8.39
CA VAL A 141 15.66 -5.86 -7.10
C VAL A 141 16.04 -7.28 -6.73
N GLY A 142 17.30 -7.61 -6.91
CA GLY A 142 17.90 -8.77 -6.25
C GLY A 142 17.89 -8.56 -4.73
N PHE A 143 17.10 -9.35 -4.03
CA PHE A 143 16.53 -9.10 -2.70
C PHE A 143 17.47 -9.15 -1.49
N GLU A 144 18.80 -9.33 -1.64
CA GLU A 144 19.62 -9.76 -0.49
C GLU A 144 20.21 -8.68 0.41
N SER A 145 20.29 -7.40 0.05
CA SER A 145 21.02 -6.44 0.89
C SER A 145 20.31 -5.12 1.23
N HIS A 146 19.41 -4.64 0.41
CA HIS A 146 18.81 -3.32 0.64
C HIS A 146 17.69 -3.32 1.70
N ASN A 147 17.01 -4.44 1.92
CA ASN A 147 15.90 -4.54 2.88
C ASN A 147 16.37 -4.45 4.34
N ALA A 148 17.50 -5.07 4.69
CA ALA A 148 18.04 -4.98 6.06
C ALA A 148 18.46 -3.55 6.40
N ILE A 149 19.17 -2.89 5.47
CA ILE A 149 19.63 -1.50 5.64
C ILE A 149 18.44 -0.54 5.71
N PHE A 150 17.39 -0.77 4.89
CA PHE A 150 16.19 0.04 4.92
C PHE A 150 15.38 -0.16 6.21
N CYS A 151 15.19 -1.40 6.66
CA CYS A 151 14.49 -1.70 7.92
C CYS A 151 15.22 -1.12 9.13
N ASP A 152 16.54 -1.15 9.15
CA ASP A 152 17.34 -0.55 10.22
C ASP A 152 17.29 0.98 10.19
N ALA A 153 17.38 1.60 9.01
CA ALA A 153 17.25 3.04 8.88
C ALA A 153 15.84 3.53 9.29
N LEU A 154 14.82 2.75 8.98
CA LEU A 154 13.44 3.06 9.33
C LEU A 154 13.17 2.88 10.83
N ARG A 155 13.72 1.83 11.47
CA ARG A 155 13.69 1.70 12.94
C ARG A 155 14.30 2.90 13.62
N GLN A 156 15.47 3.35 13.15
CA GLN A 156 16.12 4.55 13.68
C GLN A 156 15.29 5.82 13.51
N LEU A 157 14.48 5.91 12.46
CA LEU A 157 13.59 7.04 12.21
C LEU A 157 12.39 7.03 13.17
N ILE A 158 11.82 5.84 13.41
CA ILE A 158 10.67 5.65 14.32
C ILE A 158 11.09 5.86 15.78
N GLU A 159 12.31 5.46 16.18
CA GLU A 159 12.84 5.66 17.53
C GLU A 159 13.21 7.12 17.85
N ARG A 160 13.24 8.01 16.85
CA ARG A 160 13.55 9.45 17.00
C ARG A 160 12.31 10.36 17.01
N ILE A 161 11.12 9.79 16.85
CA ILE A 161 9.83 10.48 16.93
C ILE A 161 9.17 10.17 18.28
#